data_5c6af24a76ae36b2fde2dd6b42830412
#
_entry.id   5c6af24a76ae36b2fde2dd6b42830412
#
_cell.length_a   1.000
_cell.length_b   1.000
_cell.length_c   1.000
_cell.angle_alpha   90.00
_cell.angle_beta   90.00
_cell.angle_gamma   90.00
#
_symmetry.space_group_name_H-M   'P 1'
#
loop_
_entity.id
_entity.type
_entity.pdbx_description
1 polymer ?
#
loop_
_entity_poly.entity_id
_entity_poly.type
_entity_poly.pdbx_seq_one_letter_code
_entity_poly.pdbx_strand_id
1 'polypeptide(L)'
;MKPIADCRLYTFVDTAYLNGRDPVSVAAALCDGGSDLIQLRAKGLPASEVLQLARALAPVLRDAHVGLVINDHPEVAMEVGAPWVHLGQEDFFDAGHQHVGELPCKRAGCQIGLSSHAPDQCARAVAAGADYVAIGPVFATGTKPSARPVTVDYVQWARDHVSIPWFAIGGINLETIDAVVEAGARSICVVSAILNSRDVAAACREFRKRLPA
;
A
#
# COMPACT_ATOMS: atom_id res chain seq x y z
N MET A 1 13.61 2.10 10.47
CA MET A 1 12.59 2.02 9.40
C MET A 1 13.19 2.56 8.11
N LYS A 2 12.96 1.89 6.97
CA LYS A 2 13.50 2.31 5.68
C LYS A 2 12.78 3.56 5.15
N PRO A 3 13.48 4.46 4.42
CA PRO A 3 12.83 5.48 3.60
C PRO A 3 11.89 4.82 2.58
N ILE A 4 10.77 5.49 2.25
CA ILE A 4 9.76 4.90 1.33
C ILE A 4 10.34 4.61 -0.06
N ALA A 5 11.30 5.39 -0.52
CA ALA A 5 12.00 5.18 -1.79
C ALA A 5 12.81 3.87 -1.86
N ASP A 6 13.19 3.32 -0.69
CA ASP A 6 13.94 2.07 -0.58
C ASP A 6 13.04 0.86 -0.31
N CYS A 7 11.74 1.07 -0.09
CA CYS A 7 10.77 0.00 0.10
C CYS A 7 10.44 -0.66 -1.24
N ARG A 8 10.44 -1.99 -1.27
CA ARG A 8 10.20 -2.79 -2.48
C ARG A 8 8.91 -3.59 -2.39
N LEU A 9 8.66 -4.22 -1.24
CA LEU A 9 7.48 -5.05 -1.02
C LEU A 9 6.55 -4.40 0.00
N TYR A 10 5.38 -3.99 -0.46
CA TYR A 10 4.31 -3.40 0.30
C TYR A 10 3.14 -4.38 0.35
N THR A 11 2.82 -4.87 1.54
CA THR A 11 1.79 -5.89 1.79
C THR A 11 0.66 -5.34 2.63
N PHE A 12 -0.32 -6.18 2.96
CA PHE A 12 -1.55 -5.72 3.61
C PHE A 12 -1.98 -6.67 4.73
N VAL A 13 -2.47 -6.10 5.81
CA VAL A 13 -3.44 -6.74 6.69
C VAL A 13 -4.79 -6.20 6.26
N ASP A 14 -5.48 -6.93 5.38
CA ASP A 14 -6.80 -6.56 4.85
C ASP A 14 -7.86 -7.45 5.47
N THR A 15 -8.81 -6.86 6.19
CA THR A 15 -9.85 -7.61 6.92
C THR A 15 -10.72 -8.48 6.01
N ALA A 16 -10.86 -8.11 4.73
CA ALA A 16 -11.59 -8.92 3.75
C ALA A 16 -10.86 -10.24 3.36
N TYR A 17 -9.56 -10.34 3.63
CA TYR A 17 -8.73 -11.50 3.27
C TYR A 17 -8.13 -12.23 4.47
N LEU A 18 -8.51 -11.89 5.69
CA LEU A 18 -8.01 -12.60 6.88
C LEU A 18 -8.52 -14.05 6.96
N ASN A 19 -9.73 -14.32 6.44
CA ASN A 19 -10.32 -15.67 6.44
C ASN A 19 -10.33 -16.30 7.86
N GLY A 20 -10.67 -15.52 8.88
CA GLY A 20 -10.71 -15.95 10.29
C GLY A 20 -9.34 -16.00 10.99
N ARG A 21 -8.25 -15.63 10.32
CA ARG A 21 -6.92 -15.55 10.93
C ARG A 21 -6.80 -14.31 11.80
N ASP A 22 -6.02 -14.43 12.87
CA ASP A 22 -5.68 -13.30 13.73
C ASP A 22 -4.83 -12.26 12.98
N PRO A 23 -5.23 -10.97 12.95
CA PRO A 23 -4.51 -9.91 12.25
C PRO A 23 -3.05 -9.74 12.70
N VAL A 24 -2.77 -9.93 13.99
CA VAL A 24 -1.43 -9.79 14.58
C VAL A 24 -0.51 -10.91 14.08
N SER A 25 -1.02 -12.14 14.06
CA SER A 25 -0.29 -13.29 13.52
C SER A 25 0.00 -13.15 12.02
N VAL A 26 -0.96 -12.60 11.25
CA VAL A 26 -0.75 -12.31 9.82
C VAL A 26 0.31 -11.23 9.65
N ALA A 27 0.27 -10.16 10.44
CA ALA A 27 1.28 -9.11 10.40
C ALA A 27 2.68 -9.62 10.71
N ALA A 28 2.82 -10.46 11.75
CA ALA A 28 4.09 -11.10 12.08
C ALA A 28 4.64 -11.95 10.92
N ALA A 29 3.78 -12.76 10.29
CA ALA A 29 4.16 -13.57 9.14
C ALA A 29 4.58 -12.70 7.92
N LEU A 30 3.92 -11.56 7.70
CA LEU A 30 4.31 -10.60 6.66
C LEU A 30 5.68 -9.97 6.95
N CYS A 31 5.96 -9.62 8.20
CA CYS A 31 7.27 -9.14 8.64
C CYS A 31 8.36 -10.20 8.41
N ASP A 32 8.14 -11.42 8.84
CA ASP A 32 9.06 -12.55 8.67
C ASP A 32 9.30 -12.89 7.18
N GLY A 33 8.32 -12.59 6.35
CA GLY A 33 8.38 -12.74 4.90
C GLY A 33 9.17 -11.65 4.18
N GLY A 34 9.58 -10.58 4.88
CA GLY A 34 10.40 -9.50 4.32
C GLY A 34 9.61 -8.37 3.69
N SER A 35 8.39 -8.10 4.17
CA SER A 35 7.65 -6.88 3.81
C SER A 35 8.39 -5.64 4.32
N ASP A 36 8.46 -4.60 3.50
CA ASP A 36 9.01 -3.29 3.92
C ASP A 36 7.92 -2.39 4.52
N LEU A 37 6.69 -2.49 3.96
CA LEU A 37 5.49 -1.77 4.42
C LEU A 37 4.32 -2.73 4.58
N ILE A 38 3.51 -2.50 5.61
CA ILE A 38 2.25 -3.23 5.81
C ILE A 38 1.12 -2.22 6.01
N GLN A 39 0.12 -2.27 5.14
CA GLN A 39 -1.07 -1.44 5.26
C GLN A 39 -2.16 -2.17 6.03
N LEU A 40 -2.66 -1.53 7.09
CA LEU A 40 -3.93 -1.92 7.69
C LEU A 40 -5.07 -1.37 6.83
N ARG A 41 -5.81 -2.28 6.19
CA ARG A 41 -7.00 -1.98 5.39
C ARG A 41 -8.21 -2.70 5.96
N ALA A 42 -9.13 -1.93 6.52
CA ALA A 42 -10.32 -2.43 7.23
C ALA A 42 -11.59 -1.73 6.73
N LYS A 43 -11.84 -1.84 5.41
CA LYS A 43 -13.00 -1.20 4.76
C LYS A 43 -14.30 -1.65 5.42
N GLY A 44 -15.17 -0.68 5.71
CA GLY A 44 -16.48 -0.91 6.32
C GLY A 44 -16.46 -1.03 7.83
N LEU A 45 -15.30 -1.06 8.49
CA LEU A 45 -15.23 -0.97 9.94
C LEU A 45 -15.24 0.50 10.41
N PRO A 46 -15.84 0.80 11.56
CA PRO A 46 -15.77 2.13 12.15
C PRO A 46 -14.34 2.46 12.61
N ALA A 47 -13.99 3.74 12.64
CA ALA A 47 -12.66 4.22 13.03
C ALA A 47 -12.18 3.69 14.39
N SER A 48 -13.09 3.47 15.34
CA SER A 48 -12.77 2.91 16.66
C SER A 48 -12.24 1.46 16.58
N GLU A 49 -12.76 0.64 15.68
CA GLU A 49 -12.29 -0.73 15.45
C GLU A 49 -10.97 -0.73 14.67
N VAL A 50 -10.86 0.14 13.66
CA VAL A 50 -9.59 0.35 12.92
C VAL A 50 -8.49 0.76 13.90
N LEU A 51 -8.79 1.64 14.86
CA LEU A 51 -7.85 2.07 15.89
C LEU A 51 -7.40 0.90 16.80
N GLN A 52 -8.34 0.02 17.20
CA GLN A 52 -7.99 -1.16 18.00
C GLN A 52 -7.03 -2.08 17.24
N LEU A 53 -7.32 -2.35 15.97
CA LEU A 53 -6.43 -3.13 15.10
C LEU A 53 -5.07 -2.45 14.93
N ALA A 54 -5.04 -1.16 14.65
CA ALA A 54 -3.80 -0.40 14.49
C ALA A 54 -2.93 -0.43 15.76
N ARG A 55 -3.54 -0.29 16.94
CA ARG A 55 -2.83 -0.41 18.24
C ARG A 55 -2.24 -1.80 18.47
N ALA A 56 -2.94 -2.85 18.02
CA ALA A 56 -2.43 -4.22 18.12
C ALA A 56 -1.28 -4.50 17.15
N LEU A 57 -1.32 -3.93 15.94
CA LEU A 57 -0.32 -4.14 14.90
C LEU A 57 0.94 -3.29 15.12
N ALA A 58 0.81 -2.05 15.59
CA ALA A 58 1.90 -1.08 15.67
C ALA A 58 3.15 -1.59 16.42
N PRO A 59 3.06 -2.26 17.60
CA PRO A 59 4.24 -2.78 18.28
C PRO A 59 4.95 -3.87 17.44
N VAL A 60 4.22 -4.79 16.83
CA VAL A 60 4.77 -5.88 16.01
C VAL A 60 5.59 -5.33 14.84
N LEU A 61 5.02 -4.38 14.10
CA LEU A 61 5.68 -3.79 12.94
C LEU A 61 6.89 -2.94 13.36
N ARG A 62 6.78 -2.19 14.45
CA ARG A 62 7.89 -1.40 14.99
C ARG A 62 9.07 -2.27 15.39
N ASP A 63 8.82 -3.36 16.10
CA ASP A 63 9.86 -4.28 16.56
C ASP A 63 10.54 -5.00 15.39
N ALA A 64 9.79 -5.27 14.32
CA ALA A 64 10.30 -5.81 13.06
C ALA A 64 10.93 -4.74 12.12
N HIS A 65 10.91 -3.45 12.49
CA HIS A 65 11.36 -2.33 11.65
C HIS A 65 10.59 -2.20 10.31
N VAL A 66 9.36 -2.69 10.26
CA VAL A 66 8.45 -2.61 9.11
C VAL A 66 7.54 -1.40 9.26
N GLY A 67 7.25 -0.72 8.17
CA GLY A 67 6.42 0.48 8.19
C GLY A 67 4.92 0.18 8.26
N LEU A 68 4.22 0.80 9.22
CA LEU A 68 2.76 0.75 9.29
C LEU A 68 2.14 1.86 8.45
N VAL A 69 1.25 1.49 7.55
CA VAL A 69 0.43 2.41 6.75
C VAL A 69 -1.03 2.25 7.19
N ILE A 70 -1.72 3.33 7.47
CA ILE A 70 -3.16 3.31 7.77
C ILE A 70 -3.94 3.74 6.51
N ASN A 71 -4.89 2.91 6.11
CA ASN A 71 -5.75 3.20 4.97
C ASN A 71 -6.96 4.03 5.40
N ASP A 72 -7.24 5.14 4.71
CA ASP A 72 -8.42 6.00 4.82
C ASP A 72 -8.67 6.70 6.19
N HIS A 73 -7.89 6.45 7.22
CA HIS A 73 -8.08 6.98 8.57
C HIS A 73 -6.87 7.78 9.06
N PRO A 74 -6.70 9.04 8.59
CA PRO A 74 -5.58 9.90 9.02
C PRO A 74 -5.54 10.14 10.53
N GLU A 75 -6.70 10.22 11.18
CA GLU A 75 -6.85 10.40 12.62
C GLU A 75 -6.32 9.18 13.41
N VAL A 76 -6.56 7.97 12.89
CA VAL A 76 -6.02 6.74 13.49
C VAL A 76 -4.50 6.69 13.37
N ALA A 77 -3.96 7.09 12.21
CA ALA A 77 -2.52 7.14 12.00
C ALA A 77 -1.83 8.06 13.02
N MET A 78 -2.40 9.25 13.26
CA MET A 78 -1.90 10.18 14.27
C MET A 78 -1.91 9.57 15.67
N GLU A 79 -2.99 8.91 16.05
CA GLU A 79 -3.15 8.36 17.39
C GLU A 79 -2.20 7.21 17.70
N VAL A 80 -1.90 6.35 16.70
CA VAL A 80 -0.94 5.24 16.89
C VAL A 80 0.49 5.60 16.51
N GLY A 81 0.74 6.83 16.03
CA GLY A 81 2.04 7.25 15.55
C GLY A 81 2.49 6.52 14.28
N ALA A 82 1.56 6.11 13.43
CA ALA A 82 1.89 5.49 12.15
C ALA A 82 2.52 6.53 11.21
N PRO A 83 3.65 6.21 10.57
CA PRO A 83 4.36 7.19 9.74
C PRO A 83 3.72 7.43 8.39
N TRP A 84 2.81 6.55 7.94
CA TRP A 84 2.19 6.65 6.62
C TRP A 84 0.67 6.51 6.66
N VAL A 85 0.02 7.26 5.77
CA VAL A 85 -1.41 7.16 5.45
C VAL A 85 -1.53 6.93 3.96
N HIS A 86 -2.46 6.08 3.53
CA HIS A 86 -2.83 5.91 2.14
C HIS A 86 -4.30 6.23 1.93
N LEU A 87 -4.59 7.08 0.95
CA LEU A 87 -5.96 7.49 0.61
C LEU A 87 -6.27 7.13 -0.85
N GLY A 88 -7.51 6.75 -1.09
CA GLY A 88 -8.07 6.72 -2.43
C GLY A 88 -8.03 8.14 -3.01
N GLN A 89 -7.72 8.26 -4.31
CA GLN A 89 -7.71 9.56 -4.95
C GLN A 89 -9.10 10.20 -4.91
N GLU A 90 -10.15 9.39 -5.16
CA GLU A 90 -11.53 9.87 -5.06
C GLU A 90 -11.83 10.33 -3.64
N ASP A 91 -11.49 9.51 -2.63
CA ASP A 91 -11.73 9.82 -1.21
C ASP A 91 -11.05 11.15 -0.80
N PHE A 92 -9.85 11.42 -1.32
CA PHE A 92 -9.10 12.63 -1.03
C PHE A 92 -9.68 13.88 -1.71
N PHE A 93 -9.88 13.81 -3.04
CA PHE A 93 -10.31 14.98 -3.81
C PHE A 93 -11.80 15.27 -3.68
N ASP A 94 -12.66 14.24 -3.55
CA ASP A 94 -14.10 14.39 -3.35
C ASP A 94 -14.44 14.89 -1.94
N ALA A 95 -13.55 14.68 -0.97
CA ALA A 95 -13.61 15.35 0.34
C ALA A 95 -13.26 16.85 0.28
N GLY A 96 -12.90 17.37 -0.91
CA GLY A 96 -12.59 18.78 -1.14
C GLY A 96 -11.13 19.18 -0.95
N HIS A 97 -10.25 18.22 -0.62
CA HIS A 97 -8.83 18.52 -0.45
C HIS A 97 -8.15 18.79 -1.79
N GLN A 98 -7.25 19.78 -1.80
CA GLN A 98 -6.45 20.15 -2.96
C GLN A 98 -4.97 19.82 -2.75
N HIS A 99 -4.50 19.78 -1.49
CA HIS A 99 -3.11 19.52 -1.16
C HIS A 99 -3.01 18.70 0.13
N VAL A 100 -2.09 17.71 0.16
CA VAL A 100 -1.92 16.82 1.34
C VAL A 100 -1.53 17.57 2.61
N GLY A 101 -0.94 18.77 2.50
CA GLY A 101 -0.65 19.67 3.62
C GLY A 101 -1.89 20.16 4.39
N GLU A 102 -3.08 19.99 3.84
CA GLU A 102 -4.34 20.31 4.52
C GLU A 102 -4.68 19.27 5.60
N LEU A 103 -4.16 18.04 5.43
CA LEU A 103 -4.41 16.96 6.37
C LEU A 103 -3.65 17.19 7.70
N PRO A 104 -4.34 17.09 8.86
CA PRO A 104 -3.69 17.23 10.16
C PRO A 104 -2.53 16.23 10.37
N CYS A 105 -2.67 14.99 9.90
CA CYS A 105 -1.63 13.97 10.01
C CYS A 105 -0.36 14.36 9.24
N LYS A 106 -0.48 15.01 8.08
CA LYS A 106 0.67 15.52 7.32
C LYS A 106 1.44 16.57 8.10
N ARG A 107 0.74 17.48 8.78
CA ARG A 107 1.35 18.49 9.66
C ARG A 107 2.00 17.86 10.89
N ALA A 108 1.51 16.71 11.35
CA ALA A 108 2.09 15.92 12.43
C ALA A 108 3.28 15.03 11.98
N GLY A 109 3.66 15.08 10.68
CA GLY A 109 4.82 14.39 10.13
C GLY A 109 4.51 13.08 9.40
N CYS A 110 3.24 12.69 9.25
CA CYS A 110 2.88 11.53 8.41
C CYS A 110 3.20 11.81 6.94
N GLN A 111 3.63 10.76 6.24
CA GLN A 111 3.71 10.77 4.78
C GLN A 111 2.41 10.26 4.17
N ILE A 112 1.99 10.87 3.06
CA ILE A 112 0.70 10.59 2.44
C ILE A 112 0.89 9.96 1.08
N GLY A 113 0.32 8.77 0.89
CA GLY A 113 0.21 8.11 -0.40
C GLY A 113 -1.17 8.30 -1.01
N LEU A 114 -1.21 8.50 -2.31
CA LEU A 114 -2.47 8.55 -3.07
C LEU A 114 -2.50 7.45 -4.14
N SER A 115 -3.68 6.86 -4.36
CA SER A 115 -3.87 5.93 -5.47
C SER A 115 -4.03 6.67 -6.80
N SER A 116 -3.74 5.98 -7.90
CA SER A 116 -3.85 6.53 -9.25
C SER A 116 -4.17 5.44 -10.26
N HIS A 117 -5.12 5.73 -11.16
CA HIS A 117 -5.64 4.81 -12.17
C HIS A 117 -5.40 5.30 -13.61
N ALA A 118 -4.75 6.45 -13.77
CA ALA A 118 -4.44 7.07 -15.06
C ALA A 118 -3.31 8.11 -14.92
N PRO A 119 -2.60 8.44 -16.01
CA PRO A 119 -1.53 9.44 -16.00
C PRO A 119 -1.91 10.81 -15.44
N ASP A 120 -3.06 11.34 -15.82
CA ASP A 120 -3.60 12.62 -15.33
C ASP A 120 -3.90 12.59 -13.83
N GLN A 121 -4.43 11.47 -13.34
CA GLN A 121 -4.65 11.24 -11.93
C GLN A 121 -3.33 11.20 -11.15
N CYS A 122 -2.30 10.55 -11.68
CA CYS A 122 -0.98 10.53 -11.08
C CYS A 122 -0.38 11.94 -11.02
N ALA A 123 -0.44 12.68 -12.12
CA ALA A 123 0.04 14.06 -12.18
C ALA A 123 -0.69 14.94 -11.14
N ARG A 124 -2.01 14.77 -10.98
CA ARG A 124 -2.80 15.47 -9.96
C ARG A 124 -2.36 15.11 -8.55
N ALA A 125 -2.11 13.83 -8.26
CA ALA A 125 -1.65 13.37 -6.95
C ALA A 125 -0.26 13.94 -6.61
N VAL A 126 0.67 13.96 -7.58
CA VAL A 126 1.99 14.57 -7.42
C VAL A 126 1.87 16.09 -7.17
N ALA A 127 1.04 16.79 -7.95
CA ALA A 127 0.79 18.23 -7.77
C ALA A 127 0.15 18.54 -6.41
N ALA A 128 -0.68 17.63 -5.87
CA ALA A 128 -1.24 17.75 -4.54
C ALA A 128 -0.23 17.49 -3.41
N GLY A 129 1.03 17.20 -3.74
CA GLY A 129 2.11 16.99 -2.77
C GLY A 129 2.13 15.60 -2.13
N ALA A 130 1.61 14.57 -2.80
CA ALA A 130 1.72 13.19 -2.33
C ALA A 130 3.20 12.81 -2.14
N ASP A 131 3.50 12.08 -1.06
CA ASP A 131 4.86 11.59 -0.79
C ASP A 131 5.17 10.32 -1.60
N TYR A 132 4.14 9.57 -2.00
CA TYR A 132 4.23 8.45 -2.92
C TYR A 132 2.89 8.20 -3.62
N VAL A 133 2.91 7.47 -4.72
CA VAL A 133 1.68 7.07 -5.43
C VAL A 133 1.60 5.57 -5.63
N ALA A 134 0.37 5.03 -5.63
CA ALA A 134 0.08 3.67 -6.05
C ALA A 134 -0.49 3.68 -7.47
N ILE A 135 0.17 2.93 -8.37
CA ILE A 135 -0.11 2.86 -9.81
C ILE A 135 -0.88 1.57 -10.10
N GLY A 136 -2.16 1.68 -10.47
CA GLY A 136 -2.95 0.46 -10.76
C GLY A 136 -4.46 0.66 -10.77
N PRO A 137 -5.22 -0.43 -10.93
CA PRO A 137 -4.76 -1.82 -10.92
C PRO A 137 -4.12 -2.24 -12.26
N VAL A 138 -2.91 -2.81 -12.20
CA VAL A 138 -2.21 -3.25 -13.42
C VAL A 138 -2.97 -4.38 -14.12
N PHE A 139 -3.45 -5.35 -13.35
CA PHE A 139 -4.28 -6.46 -13.83
C PHE A 139 -5.63 -6.48 -13.10
N ALA A 140 -6.58 -7.27 -13.62
CA ALA A 140 -7.85 -7.48 -12.95
C ALA A 140 -7.66 -8.00 -11.52
N THR A 141 -8.44 -7.46 -10.57
CA THR A 141 -8.27 -7.78 -9.15
C THR A 141 -9.60 -7.91 -8.44
N GLY A 142 -9.70 -8.90 -7.54
CA GLY A 142 -10.85 -9.07 -6.66
C GLY A 142 -10.93 -8.04 -5.52
N THR A 143 -9.85 -7.35 -5.21
CA THR A 143 -9.79 -6.35 -4.11
C THR A 143 -10.56 -5.07 -4.46
N LYS A 144 -10.64 -4.71 -5.75
CA LYS A 144 -11.41 -3.58 -6.27
C LYS A 144 -12.03 -4.00 -7.62
N PRO A 145 -13.08 -4.84 -7.64
CA PRO A 145 -13.60 -5.49 -8.84
C PRO A 145 -14.13 -4.52 -9.91
N SER A 146 -14.55 -3.33 -9.52
CA SER A 146 -15.05 -2.28 -10.41
C SER A 146 -13.95 -1.53 -11.15
N ALA A 147 -12.70 -1.61 -10.70
CA ALA A 147 -11.58 -0.90 -11.30
C ALA A 147 -11.13 -1.61 -12.60
N ARG A 148 -11.02 -0.85 -13.69
CA ARG A 148 -10.50 -1.36 -14.96
C ARG A 148 -8.98 -1.50 -14.88
N PRO A 149 -8.40 -2.63 -15.37
CA PRO A 149 -6.96 -2.77 -15.49
C PRO A 149 -6.34 -1.67 -16.35
N VAL A 150 -5.22 -1.11 -15.88
CA VAL A 150 -4.48 -0.06 -16.58
C VAL A 150 -3.28 -0.59 -17.38
N THR A 151 -3.03 -1.90 -17.30
CA THR A 151 -1.96 -2.66 -17.95
C THR A 151 -0.54 -2.24 -17.57
N VAL A 152 0.43 -2.96 -18.08
CA VAL A 152 1.86 -2.65 -17.91
C VAL A 152 2.28 -1.35 -18.61
N ASP A 153 1.49 -0.86 -19.58
CA ASP A 153 1.76 0.40 -20.27
C ASP A 153 1.76 1.58 -19.30
N TYR A 154 0.85 1.54 -18.30
CA TYR A 154 0.84 2.58 -17.26
C TYR A 154 2.04 2.46 -16.31
N VAL A 155 2.54 1.26 -16.09
CA VAL A 155 3.78 1.04 -15.31
C VAL A 155 4.97 1.63 -16.07
N GLN A 156 5.07 1.40 -17.39
CA GLN A 156 6.12 1.99 -18.23
C GLN A 156 6.03 3.51 -18.23
N TRP A 157 4.82 4.05 -18.40
CA TRP A 157 4.60 5.49 -18.32
C TRP A 157 5.06 6.06 -16.96
N ALA A 158 4.72 5.39 -15.85
CA ALA A 158 5.10 5.83 -14.51
C ALA A 158 6.62 5.83 -14.32
N ARG A 159 7.33 4.81 -14.83
CA ARG A 159 8.81 4.76 -14.83
C ARG A 159 9.42 6.01 -15.48
N ASP A 160 8.82 6.48 -16.59
CA ASP A 160 9.40 7.54 -17.40
C ASP A 160 8.98 8.95 -16.91
N HIS A 161 7.87 9.08 -16.15
CA HIS A 161 7.26 10.38 -15.83
C HIS A 161 7.11 10.65 -14.34
N VAL A 162 7.14 9.65 -13.44
CA VAL A 162 6.90 9.84 -12.01
C VAL A 162 8.23 9.96 -11.27
N SER A 163 8.47 11.14 -10.68
CA SER A 163 9.71 11.46 -9.97
C SER A 163 9.69 11.18 -8.48
N ILE A 164 8.52 10.93 -7.89
CA ILE A 164 8.37 10.53 -6.49
C ILE A 164 8.31 9.01 -6.36
N PRO A 165 8.51 8.42 -5.16
CA PRO A 165 8.33 6.98 -4.95
C PRO A 165 6.96 6.49 -5.42
N TRP A 166 6.93 5.33 -6.09
CA TRP A 166 5.67 4.73 -6.53
C TRP A 166 5.70 3.21 -6.44
N PHE A 167 4.51 2.62 -6.30
CA PHE A 167 4.30 1.19 -6.18
C PHE A 167 3.29 0.73 -7.21
N ALA A 168 3.63 -0.28 -8.01
CA ALA A 168 2.65 -0.93 -8.88
C ALA A 168 1.73 -1.83 -8.04
N ILE A 169 0.42 -1.78 -8.31
CA ILE A 169 -0.59 -2.53 -7.55
C ILE A 169 -1.66 -3.11 -8.49
N GLY A 170 -2.32 -4.16 -8.02
CA GLY A 170 -3.54 -4.73 -8.63
C GLY A 170 -3.27 -5.96 -9.49
N GLY A 171 -3.76 -7.10 -9.02
CA GLY A 171 -3.67 -8.38 -9.71
C GLY A 171 -2.26 -8.95 -9.86
N ILE A 172 -1.28 -8.39 -9.16
CA ILE A 172 0.10 -8.88 -9.20
C ILE A 172 0.19 -10.20 -8.41
N ASN A 173 0.69 -11.24 -9.07
CA ASN A 173 0.94 -12.56 -8.52
C ASN A 173 2.28 -13.12 -9.06
N LEU A 174 2.67 -14.33 -8.69
CA LEU A 174 3.94 -14.91 -9.11
C LEU A 174 4.04 -15.21 -10.62
N GLU A 175 2.92 -15.23 -11.34
CA GLU A 175 2.89 -15.40 -12.79
C GLU A 175 3.04 -14.06 -13.54
N THR A 176 2.63 -12.95 -12.89
CA THR A 176 2.57 -11.62 -13.52
C THR A 176 3.64 -10.64 -13.05
N ILE A 177 4.33 -10.93 -11.95
CA ILE A 177 5.33 -10.01 -11.36
C ILE A 177 6.48 -9.70 -12.31
N ASP A 178 6.95 -10.67 -13.06
CA ASP A 178 8.10 -10.47 -13.96
C ASP A 178 7.78 -9.43 -15.04
N ALA A 179 6.57 -9.46 -15.63
CA ALA A 179 6.13 -8.46 -16.59
C ALA A 179 6.04 -7.04 -15.97
N VAL A 180 5.67 -6.93 -14.67
CA VAL A 180 5.61 -5.66 -13.96
C VAL A 180 7.02 -5.11 -13.70
N VAL A 181 7.96 -5.97 -13.32
CA VAL A 181 9.37 -5.60 -13.10
C VAL A 181 10.05 -5.23 -14.43
N GLU A 182 9.82 -5.98 -15.49
CA GLU A 182 10.33 -5.68 -16.86
C GLU A 182 9.78 -4.34 -17.38
N ALA A 183 8.52 -4.00 -17.04
CA ALA A 183 7.95 -2.69 -17.35
C ALA A 183 8.62 -1.52 -16.59
N GLY A 184 9.45 -1.83 -15.58
CA GLY A 184 10.26 -0.87 -14.83
C GLY A 184 9.82 -0.62 -13.39
N ALA A 185 8.86 -1.37 -12.86
CA ALA A 185 8.50 -1.26 -11.44
C ALA A 185 9.62 -1.83 -10.57
N ARG A 186 10.08 -1.03 -9.61
CA ARG A 186 11.03 -1.46 -8.58
C ARG A 186 10.36 -1.84 -7.28
N SER A 187 9.12 -1.40 -7.10
CA SER A 187 8.33 -1.55 -5.88
C SER A 187 6.91 -1.95 -6.22
N ILE A 188 6.35 -2.89 -5.48
CA ILE A 188 5.01 -3.42 -5.72
C ILE A 188 4.18 -3.50 -4.45
N CYS A 189 2.86 -3.42 -4.61
CA CYS A 189 1.87 -3.76 -3.59
C CYS A 189 1.22 -5.12 -3.93
N VAL A 190 1.15 -6.02 -2.97
CA VAL A 190 0.51 -7.33 -3.14
C VAL A 190 -0.46 -7.60 -2.01
N VAL A 191 -1.71 -7.95 -2.34
CA VAL A 191 -2.79 -8.24 -1.38
C VAL A 191 -3.16 -9.73 -1.44
N SER A 192 -4.09 -10.09 -2.31
CA SER A 192 -4.72 -11.41 -2.33
C SER A 192 -3.76 -12.55 -2.63
N ALA A 193 -2.76 -12.35 -3.50
CA ALA A 193 -1.80 -13.38 -3.85
C ALA A 193 -0.94 -13.82 -2.65
N ILE A 194 -0.72 -12.94 -1.67
CA ILE A 194 -0.04 -13.26 -0.42
C ILE A 194 -1.05 -13.73 0.63
N LEU A 195 -2.13 -12.98 0.84
CA LEU A 195 -3.08 -13.27 1.93
C LEU A 195 -3.90 -14.53 1.70
N ASN A 196 -4.11 -14.98 0.47
CA ASN A 196 -4.77 -16.26 0.18
C ASN A 196 -3.82 -17.46 0.22
N SER A 197 -2.52 -17.25 0.42
CA SER A 197 -1.56 -18.33 0.60
C SER A 197 -1.77 -19.03 1.95
N ARG A 198 -1.48 -20.34 2.00
CA ARG A 198 -1.43 -21.10 3.24
C ARG A 198 -0.28 -20.68 4.14
N ASP A 199 0.85 -20.31 3.54
CA ASP A 199 2.03 -19.77 4.21
C ASP A 199 2.31 -18.36 3.70
N VAL A 200 1.84 -17.37 4.47
CA VAL A 200 1.96 -15.95 4.17
C VAL A 200 3.43 -15.51 4.11
N ALA A 201 4.25 -15.99 5.04
CA ALA A 201 5.67 -15.64 5.08
C ALA A 201 6.45 -16.20 3.89
N ALA A 202 6.19 -17.46 3.51
CA ALA A 202 6.80 -18.06 2.34
C ALA A 202 6.38 -17.32 1.05
N ALA A 203 5.09 -17.00 0.92
CA ALA A 203 4.60 -16.23 -0.23
C ALA A 203 5.30 -14.85 -0.33
N CYS A 204 5.43 -14.11 0.77
CA CYS A 204 6.18 -12.85 0.78
C CYS A 204 7.62 -13.04 0.30
N ARG A 205 8.33 -14.06 0.80
CA ARG A 205 9.72 -14.35 0.39
C ARG A 205 9.84 -14.61 -1.10
N GLU A 206 8.87 -15.30 -1.71
CA GLU A 206 8.88 -15.55 -3.15
C GLU A 206 8.73 -14.25 -3.97
N PHE A 207 7.83 -13.34 -3.54
CA PHE A 207 7.75 -12.02 -4.15
C PHE A 207 9.03 -11.21 -3.96
N ARG A 208 9.61 -11.25 -2.76
CA ARG A 208 10.84 -10.50 -2.44
C ARG A 208 12.02 -10.90 -3.33
N LYS A 209 12.18 -12.18 -3.64
CA LYS A 209 13.24 -12.71 -4.52
C LYS A 209 13.16 -12.17 -5.97
N ARG A 210 11.96 -11.81 -6.43
CA ARG A 210 11.70 -11.30 -7.79
C ARG A 210 11.93 -9.80 -7.92
N LEU A 211 12.02 -9.09 -6.79
CA LEU A 211 12.20 -7.64 -6.79
C LEU A 211 13.68 -7.26 -6.82
N PRO A 212 14.01 -6.14 -7.49
CA PRO A 212 15.39 -5.65 -7.48
C PRO A 212 15.84 -5.29 -6.06
N ALA A 213 17.14 -5.35 -5.86
CA ALA A 213 17.78 -5.02 -4.60
C ALA A 213 17.57 -3.54 -4.20
#